data_e33da5b81f4d3e8a688d6d3f037a6e33
#
_entry.id   e33da5b81f4d3e8a688d6d3f037a6e33
#
_cell.length_a   1.000
_cell.length_b   1.000
_cell.length_c   1.000
_cell.angle_alpha   90.00
_cell.angle_beta   90.00
_cell.angle_gamma   90.00
#
_symmetry.space_group_name_H-M   'P 1'
#
loop_
_entity.id
_entity.type
_entity.pdbx_description
1 polymer ?
#
loop_
_entity_poly.entity_id
_entity_poly.type
_entity_poly.pdbx_seq_one_letter_code
_entity_poly.pdbx_strand_id
1 'polypeptide(L)'
;MQNDNIRITYPSSEKVYMEGKLFPKLRVAMRKVTLTPTVTKDKDGKKHFKENAPVLIYDTSGPYSDKSQDIDLRRGLPRLREEWILERGGVERLSEFSSVYCRQRMADHSLDSLRFAHNHLPLRALPGKAVTQMALAKQGIITPEMEYVSIRENMDCAALGIETHIT
;
A
#
# COMPACT_ATOMS: atom_id res chain seq x y z
N MET A 1 -9.94 -28.21 -4.32
CA MET A 1 -10.35 -26.96 -4.97
C MET A 1 -9.06 -26.24 -5.33
N GLN A 2 -8.75 -26.15 -6.62
CA GLN A 2 -7.59 -25.38 -7.09
C GLN A 2 -7.81 -23.92 -6.70
N ASN A 3 -6.83 -23.36 -5.99
CA ASN A 3 -6.75 -21.90 -5.81
C ASN A 3 -6.47 -21.30 -7.19
N ASP A 4 -7.50 -20.92 -7.90
CA ASP A 4 -7.35 -20.04 -9.04
C ASP A 4 -6.84 -18.70 -8.49
N ASN A 5 -5.53 -18.55 -8.48
CA ASN A 5 -4.84 -17.33 -8.12
C ASN A 5 -5.32 -16.24 -9.09
N ILE A 6 -6.28 -15.42 -8.64
CA ILE A 6 -6.73 -14.25 -9.40
C ILE A 6 -5.55 -13.27 -9.41
N ARG A 7 -4.75 -13.31 -10.48
CA ARG A 7 -3.66 -12.37 -10.70
C ARG A 7 -4.03 -11.40 -11.81
N ILE A 8 -3.92 -10.12 -11.49
CA ILE A 8 -4.09 -9.06 -12.48
C ILE A 8 -2.74 -8.85 -13.17
N THR A 9 -2.73 -8.89 -14.50
CA THR A 9 -1.54 -8.63 -15.31
C THR A 9 -1.71 -7.33 -16.10
N TYR A 10 -0.63 -6.57 -16.19
CA TYR A 10 -0.56 -5.32 -16.97
C TYR A 10 0.62 -5.44 -17.95
N PRO A 11 0.39 -5.82 -19.21
CA PRO A 11 1.45 -6.23 -20.16
C PRO A 11 2.57 -5.22 -20.35
N SER A 12 2.24 -3.93 -20.37
CA SER A 12 3.21 -2.84 -20.64
C SER A 12 3.74 -2.21 -19.35
N SER A 13 3.63 -2.90 -18.23
CA SER A 13 4.09 -2.35 -16.95
C SER A 13 4.53 -3.45 -15.98
N GLU A 14 5.37 -3.06 -15.05
CA GLU A 14 5.85 -3.91 -13.97
C GLU A 14 5.65 -3.23 -12.61
N LYS A 15 5.42 -4.03 -11.57
CA LYS A 15 5.39 -3.55 -10.20
C LYS A 15 6.81 -3.43 -9.70
N VAL A 16 7.16 -2.26 -9.19
CA VAL A 16 8.43 -1.96 -8.54
C VAL A 16 8.19 -1.37 -7.16
N TYR A 17 9.18 -1.39 -6.29
CA TYR A 17 9.06 -0.87 -4.95
C TYR A 17 10.11 0.19 -4.70
N MET A 18 9.67 1.32 -4.12
CA MET A 18 10.55 2.35 -3.56
C MET A 18 10.73 2.07 -2.08
N GLU A 19 11.98 2.13 -1.63
CA GLU A 19 12.33 1.90 -0.22
C GLU A 19 12.35 3.21 0.56
N GLY A 20 12.00 3.13 1.86
CA GLY A 20 12.12 4.26 2.76
C GLY A 20 13.58 4.59 3.09
N LYS A 21 13.87 5.86 3.32
CA LYS A 21 15.18 6.32 3.78
C LYS A 21 15.31 6.25 5.30
N LEU A 22 14.27 6.68 6.00
CA LEU A 22 14.20 6.65 7.47
C LEU A 22 13.78 5.27 7.98
N PHE A 23 12.89 4.60 7.25
CA PHE A 23 12.40 3.26 7.54
C PHE A 23 12.75 2.31 6.38
N PRO A 24 13.93 1.66 6.39
CA PRO A 24 14.40 0.83 5.28
C PRO A 24 13.50 -0.38 4.95
N LYS A 25 12.70 -0.85 5.91
CA LYS A 25 11.71 -1.90 5.70
C LYS A 25 10.46 -1.41 4.96
N LEU A 26 10.27 -0.09 4.86
CA LEU A 26 9.14 0.51 4.17
C LEU A 26 9.28 0.29 2.67
N ARG A 27 8.24 -0.25 2.05
CA ARG A 27 8.18 -0.50 0.61
C ARG A 27 6.93 0.13 0.02
N VAL A 28 7.11 1.15 -0.79
CA VAL A 28 6.00 1.84 -1.48
C VAL A 28 5.87 1.27 -2.88
N ALA A 29 4.72 0.66 -3.17
CA ALA A 29 4.48 0.03 -4.46
C ALA A 29 4.25 1.08 -5.55
N MET A 30 4.99 0.94 -6.64
CA MET A 30 4.89 1.76 -7.84
C MET A 30 4.67 0.89 -9.05
N ARG A 31 4.12 1.48 -10.10
CA ARG A 31 3.96 0.87 -11.41
C ARG A 31 4.87 1.59 -12.41
N LYS A 32 5.88 0.89 -12.90
CA LYS A 32 6.74 1.35 -13.98
C LYS A 32 6.10 0.99 -15.30
N VAL A 33 5.61 2.00 -16.01
CA VAL A 33 4.91 1.86 -17.28
C VAL A 33 5.88 2.09 -18.44
N THR A 34 6.03 1.10 -19.30
CA THR A 34 6.84 1.21 -20.51
C THR A 34 6.02 1.93 -21.59
N LEU A 35 6.58 2.99 -22.15
CA LEU A 35 5.95 3.76 -23.21
C LEU A 35 6.41 3.25 -24.57
N THR A 36 5.52 3.35 -25.56
CA THR A 36 5.87 3.08 -26.96
C THR A 36 6.80 4.16 -27.49
N PRO A 37 7.76 3.82 -28.40
CA PRO A 37 8.62 4.82 -29.01
C PRO A 37 7.82 5.87 -29.78
N THR A 38 8.28 7.10 -29.73
CA THR A 38 7.73 8.17 -30.59
C THR A 38 8.22 7.98 -32.01
N VAL A 39 7.29 7.98 -32.96
CA VAL A 39 7.61 7.84 -34.39
C VAL A 39 7.44 9.18 -35.07
N THR A 40 8.51 9.70 -35.63
CA THR A 40 8.50 10.90 -36.49
C THR A 40 8.85 10.53 -37.93
N LYS A 41 8.33 11.28 -38.90
CA LYS A 41 8.70 11.15 -40.30
C LYS A 41 9.42 12.42 -40.73
N ASP A 42 10.51 12.27 -41.47
CA ASP A 42 11.18 13.37 -42.13
C ASP A 42 10.44 13.79 -43.43
N LYS A 43 11.00 14.79 -44.11
CA LYS A 43 10.43 15.32 -45.36
C LYS A 43 10.39 14.27 -46.47
N ASP A 44 11.25 13.26 -46.42
CA ASP A 44 11.37 12.18 -47.39
C ASP A 44 10.51 10.95 -47.02
N GLY A 45 9.71 11.07 -45.96
CA GLY A 45 8.80 10.01 -45.47
C GLY A 45 9.50 8.92 -44.65
N LYS A 46 10.80 9.04 -44.35
CA LYS A 46 11.56 8.08 -43.56
C LYS A 46 11.16 8.19 -42.07
N LYS A 47 10.88 7.03 -41.44
CA LYS A 47 10.48 6.95 -40.04
C LYS A 47 11.71 6.98 -39.12
N HIS A 48 11.65 7.81 -38.09
CA HIS A 48 12.61 7.86 -37.00
C HIS A 48 11.90 7.45 -35.72
N PHE A 49 12.53 6.57 -34.96
CA PHE A 49 12.01 6.06 -33.69
C PHE A 49 12.85 6.67 -32.56
N LYS A 50 12.17 7.25 -31.58
CA LYS A 50 12.77 7.77 -30.36
C LYS A 50 12.18 7.01 -29.18
N GLU A 51 13.02 6.31 -28.44
CA GLU A 51 12.62 5.64 -27.21
C GLU A 51 12.16 6.66 -26.18
N ASN A 52 11.07 6.35 -25.48
CA ASN A 52 10.55 7.15 -24.38
C ASN A 52 10.94 6.51 -23.06
N ALA A 53 11.36 7.35 -22.11
CA ALA A 53 11.63 6.92 -20.75
C ALA A 53 10.34 6.34 -20.11
N PRO A 54 10.43 5.26 -19.31
CA PRO A 54 9.27 4.74 -18.60
C PRO A 54 8.75 5.76 -17.59
N VAL A 55 7.44 5.72 -17.34
CA VAL A 55 6.77 6.55 -16.34
C VAL A 55 6.52 5.73 -15.09
N LEU A 56 6.86 6.28 -13.93
CA LEU A 56 6.51 5.71 -12.64
C LEU A 56 5.23 6.35 -12.12
N ILE A 57 4.25 5.53 -11.74
CA ILE A 57 3.02 5.96 -11.12
C ILE A 57 2.78 5.17 -9.84
N TYR A 58 2.01 5.72 -8.90
CA TYR A 58 1.63 4.99 -7.69
C TYR A 58 0.77 3.76 -8.04
N ASP A 59 1.13 2.59 -7.50
CA ASP A 59 0.42 1.34 -7.77
C ASP A 59 -0.70 1.12 -6.75
N THR A 60 -1.95 1.23 -7.20
CA THR A 60 -3.15 0.98 -6.40
C THR A 60 -3.67 -0.46 -6.52
N SER A 61 -3.00 -1.34 -7.28
CA SER A 61 -3.47 -2.72 -7.49
C SER A 61 -3.32 -3.62 -6.26
N GLY A 62 -2.66 -3.14 -5.20
CA GLY A 62 -2.43 -3.91 -3.99
C GLY A 62 -1.63 -5.20 -4.25
N PRO A 63 -1.88 -6.28 -3.52
CA PRO A 63 -1.14 -7.53 -3.69
C PRO A 63 -1.52 -8.30 -4.95
N TYR A 64 -2.64 -7.97 -5.62
CA TYR A 64 -3.16 -8.75 -6.75
C TYR A 64 -2.25 -8.77 -7.97
N SER A 65 -1.41 -7.78 -8.15
CA SER A 65 -0.43 -7.71 -9.23
C SER A 65 0.99 -8.05 -8.79
N ASP A 66 1.19 -8.45 -7.54
CA ASP A 66 2.50 -8.84 -6.99
C ASP A 66 2.66 -10.36 -7.02
N LYS A 67 3.58 -10.82 -7.87
CA LYS A 67 3.86 -12.26 -8.03
C LYS A 67 4.49 -12.90 -6.79
N SER A 68 5.06 -12.10 -5.89
CA SER A 68 5.68 -12.58 -4.64
C SER A 68 4.68 -12.78 -3.51
N GLN A 69 3.45 -12.29 -3.66
CA GLN A 69 2.41 -12.38 -2.65
C GLN A 69 1.50 -13.59 -2.90
N ASP A 70 1.27 -14.38 -1.86
CA ASP A 70 0.23 -15.40 -1.87
C ASP A 70 -1.10 -14.78 -1.43
N ILE A 71 -2.11 -14.93 -2.28
CA ILE A 71 -3.45 -14.35 -2.03
C ILE A 71 -4.40 -15.47 -1.65
N ASP A 72 -4.82 -15.46 -0.40
CA ASP A 72 -5.90 -16.31 0.10
C ASP A 72 -7.13 -15.45 0.41
N LEU A 73 -8.17 -15.57 -0.39
CA LEU A 73 -9.41 -14.80 -0.22
C LEU A 73 -10.07 -15.06 1.15
N ARG A 74 -9.84 -16.22 1.75
CA ARG A 74 -10.37 -16.56 3.08
C ARG A 74 -9.61 -15.88 4.21
N ARG A 75 -8.33 -15.59 4.00
CA ARG A 75 -7.50 -14.86 4.95
C ARG A 75 -7.64 -13.34 4.83
N GLY A 76 -8.17 -12.87 3.70
CA GLY A 76 -8.24 -11.44 3.40
C GLY A 76 -6.87 -10.82 3.14
N LEU A 77 -6.84 -9.51 3.03
CA LEU A 77 -5.60 -8.78 2.79
C LEU A 77 -4.80 -8.55 4.07
N PRO A 78 -3.46 -8.65 4.02
CA PRO A 78 -2.61 -8.31 5.17
C PRO A 78 -2.80 -6.84 5.55
N ARG A 79 -2.73 -6.56 6.84
CA ARG A 79 -2.82 -5.19 7.37
C ARG A 79 -1.45 -4.52 7.28
N LEU A 80 -1.23 -3.77 6.22
CA LEU A 80 0.05 -3.11 5.92
C LEU A 80 0.61 -2.30 7.10
N ARG A 81 -0.25 -1.59 7.84
CA ARG A 81 0.16 -0.69 8.92
C ARG A 81 0.21 -1.33 10.31
N GLU A 82 -0.26 -2.56 10.46
CA GLU A 82 -0.39 -3.16 11.80
C GLU A 82 0.97 -3.32 12.49
N GLU A 83 1.96 -3.80 11.74
CA GLU A 83 3.33 -3.95 12.24
C GLU A 83 3.93 -2.60 12.67
N TRP A 84 3.80 -1.57 11.85
CA TRP A 84 4.30 -0.22 12.15
C TRP A 84 3.66 0.37 13.41
N ILE A 85 2.35 0.11 13.60
CA ILE A 85 1.62 0.59 14.76
C ILE A 85 2.08 -0.13 16.02
N LEU A 86 2.27 -1.45 15.96
CA LEU A 86 2.72 -2.26 17.09
C LEU A 86 4.17 -1.95 17.47
N GLU A 87 5.07 -1.82 16.50
CA GLU A 87 6.48 -1.45 16.73
C GLU A 87 6.61 -0.08 17.38
N ARG A 88 5.79 0.89 16.97
CA ARG A 88 5.76 2.23 17.57
C ARG A 88 5.24 2.21 19.00
N GLY A 89 4.39 1.26 19.35
CA GLY A 89 3.78 1.15 20.67
C GLY A 89 2.64 2.13 20.93
N GLY A 90 2.27 2.27 22.21
CA GLY A 90 1.17 3.14 22.64
C GLY A 90 -0.23 2.57 22.36
N VAL A 91 -0.32 1.33 21.90
CA VAL A 91 -1.56 0.61 21.63
C VAL A 91 -1.56 -0.76 22.29
N GLU A 92 -2.74 -1.29 22.50
CA GLU A 92 -2.99 -2.68 22.91
C GLU A 92 -3.91 -3.37 21.90
N ARG A 93 -3.75 -4.68 21.73
CA ARG A 93 -4.70 -5.49 21.00
C ARG A 93 -5.81 -5.93 21.93
N LEU A 94 -7.06 -5.66 21.56
CA LEU A 94 -8.20 -6.09 22.37
C LEU A 94 -8.36 -7.61 22.28
N SER A 95 -8.85 -8.21 23.37
CA SER A 95 -9.19 -9.64 23.43
C SER A 95 -10.49 -9.99 22.71
N GLU A 96 -11.34 -8.97 22.46
CA GLU A 96 -12.62 -9.13 21.77
C GLU A 96 -12.97 -7.89 20.94
N PHE A 97 -14.02 -8.00 20.12
CA PHE A 97 -14.54 -6.86 19.38
C PHE A 97 -15.15 -5.82 20.32
N SER A 98 -14.87 -4.55 20.11
CA SER A 98 -15.37 -3.43 20.91
C SER A 98 -16.85 -3.11 20.62
N SER A 99 -17.32 -3.41 19.39
CA SER A 99 -18.69 -3.14 18.96
C SER A 99 -19.66 -4.18 19.54
N VAL A 100 -20.75 -3.71 20.13
CA VAL A 100 -21.84 -4.57 20.62
C VAL A 100 -22.40 -5.42 19.47
N TYR A 101 -22.61 -4.83 18.31
CA TYR A 101 -23.07 -5.52 17.11
C TYR A 101 -22.13 -6.66 16.70
N CYS A 102 -20.82 -6.41 16.66
CA CYS A 102 -19.86 -7.46 16.31
C CYS A 102 -19.88 -8.60 17.34
N ARG A 103 -19.95 -8.30 18.64
CA ARG A 103 -20.00 -9.31 19.69
C ARG A 103 -21.28 -10.16 19.57
N GLN A 104 -22.43 -9.53 19.34
CA GLN A 104 -23.70 -10.25 19.14
C GLN A 104 -23.63 -11.17 17.93
N ARG A 105 -23.09 -10.66 16.81
CA ARG A 105 -22.92 -11.48 15.60
C ARG A 105 -21.94 -12.63 15.81
N MET A 106 -20.86 -12.43 16.58
CA MET A 106 -19.90 -13.49 16.90
C MET A 106 -20.50 -14.57 17.80
N ALA A 107 -21.45 -14.20 18.66
CA ALA A 107 -22.17 -15.15 19.53
C ALA A 107 -23.28 -15.95 18.78
N ASP A 108 -23.67 -15.51 17.59
CA ASP A 108 -24.68 -16.18 16.79
C ASP A 108 -24.06 -17.30 15.94
N HIS A 109 -24.11 -18.54 16.44
CA HIS A 109 -23.55 -19.71 15.78
C HIS A 109 -24.24 -20.09 14.46
N SER A 110 -25.44 -19.58 14.17
CA SER A 110 -26.11 -19.82 12.89
C SER A 110 -25.35 -19.20 11.70
N LEU A 111 -24.48 -18.24 11.98
CA LEU A 111 -23.69 -17.51 11.00
C LEU A 111 -22.28 -18.09 10.78
N ASP A 112 -21.90 -19.17 11.48
CA ASP A 112 -20.53 -19.69 11.45
C ASP A 112 -20.08 -20.11 10.05
N SER A 113 -20.99 -20.67 9.24
CA SER A 113 -20.73 -21.06 7.86
C SER A 113 -20.42 -19.87 6.91
N LEU A 114 -20.84 -18.67 7.31
CA LEU A 114 -20.66 -17.44 6.53
C LEU A 114 -19.43 -16.64 6.97
N ARG A 115 -18.75 -17.07 8.03
CA ARG A 115 -17.60 -16.36 8.59
C ARG A 115 -16.29 -16.86 8.01
N PHE A 116 -15.36 -15.93 7.83
CA PHE A 116 -13.98 -16.28 7.59
C PHE A 116 -13.26 -16.58 8.91
N ALA A 117 -12.35 -17.56 8.88
CA ALA A 117 -11.70 -18.10 10.07
C ALA A 117 -10.86 -17.09 10.88
N HIS A 118 -10.45 -15.98 10.27
CA HIS A 118 -9.62 -14.99 10.92
C HIS A 118 -10.28 -13.63 10.91
N ASN A 119 -10.67 -13.23 12.09
CA ASN A 119 -11.11 -11.86 12.36
C ASN A 119 -9.99 -11.15 13.08
N HIS A 120 -9.51 -10.05 12.49
CA HIS A 120 -8.52 -9.22 13.14
C HIS A 120 -9.13 -8.43 14.27
N LEU A 121 -8.70 -8.69 15.49
CA LEU A 121 -9.12 -7.92 16.65
C LEU A 121 -8.61 -6.48 16.57
N PRO A 122 -9.38 -5.49 17.04
CA PRO A 122 -9.00 -4.09 16.94
C PRO A 122 -7.84 -3.73 17.85
N LEU A 123 -7.07 -2.73 17.44
CA LEU A 123 -6.09 -2.06 18.28
C LEU A 123 -6.75 -0.85 18.95
N ARG A 124 -6.42 -0.62 20.23
CA ARG A 124 -6.87 0.53 21.01
C ARG A 124 -5.67 1.28 21.54
N ALA A 125 -5.74 2.61 21.57
CA ALA A 125 -4.74 3.41 22.26
C ALA A 125 -4.75 3.10 23.77
N LEU A 126 -3.58 3.00 24.35
CA LEU A 126 -3.44 2.89 25.81
C LEU A 126 -3.94 4.18 26.49
N PRO A 127 -4.46 4.10 27.72
CA PRO A 127 -4.93 5.27 28.44
C PRO A 127 -3.86 6.38 28.48
N GLY A 128 -4.26 7.61 28.17
CA GLY A 128 -3.38 8.77 28.15
C GLY A 128 -2.40 8.84 26.95
N LYS A 129 -2.43 7.89 26.02
CA LYS A 129 -1.59 7.92 24.82
C LYS A 129 -2.35 8.52 23.64
N ALA A 130 -1.75 9.52 23.00
CA ALA A 130 -2.23 10.08 21.73
C ALA A 130 -1.47 9.40 20.58
N VAL A 131 -2.18 8.61 19.76
CA VAL A 131 -1.58 7.76 18.71
C VAL A 131 -1.93 8.24 17.29
N THR A 132 -2.52 9.43 17.16
CA THR A 132 -2.83 10.00 15.84
C THR A 132 -1.57 10.54 15.18
N GLN A 133 -1.52 10.52 13.84
CA GLN A 133 -0.39 11.06 13.08
C GLN A 133 -0.12 12.54 13.45
N MET A 134 -1.17 13.34 13.62
CA MET A 134 -1.04 14.73 14.04
C MET A 134 -0.40 14.87 15.43
N ALA A 135 -0.80 14.04 16.40
CA ALA A 135 -0.23 14.10 17.75
C ALA A 135 1.26 13.71 17.74
N LEU A 136 1.63 12.73 16.93
CA LEU A 136 3.02 12.31 16.75
C LEU A 136 3.84 13.39 16.05
N ALA A 137 3.31 14.01 15.01
CA ALA A 137 3.96 15.13 14.31
C ALA A 137 4.21 16.32 15.25
N LYS A 138 3.24 16.68 16.12
CA LYS A 138 3.42 17.73 17.13
C LYS A 138 4.53 17.41 18.16
N GLN A 139 4.85 16.15 18.34
CA GLN A 139 5.95 15.68 19.19
C GLN A 139 7.28 15.57 18.43
N GLY A 140 7.31 15.93 17.14
CA GLY A 140 8.49 15.77 16.28
C GLY A 140 8.78 14.31 15.88
N ILE A 141 7.82 13.40 16.04
CA ILE A 141 7.98 11.99 15.71
C ILE A 141 7.56 11.77 14.27
N ILE A 142 8.50 11.38 13.43
CA ILE A 142 8.24 10.94 12.06
C ILE A 142 7.83 9.45 12.12
N THR A 143 6.80 9.10 11.36
CA THR A 143 6.27 7.73 11.32
C THR A 143 6.46 7.10 9.95
N PRO A 144 6.45 5.74 9.85
CA PRO A 144 6.49 5.08 8.53
C PRO A 144 5.37 5.53 7.59
N GLU A 145 4.19 5.86 8.14
CA GLU A 145 3.08 6.37 7.34
C GLU A 145 3.37 7.75 6.74
N MET A 146 4.07 8.62 7.47
CA MET A 146 4.47 9.94 6.97
C MET A 146 5.49 9.78 5.84
N GLU A 147 6.50 8.94 6.01
CA GLU A 147 7.48 8.66 4.96
C GLU A 147 6.82 8.00 3.73
N TYR A 148 5.87 7.08 3.95
CA TYR A 148 5.11 6.45 2.87
C TYR A 148 4.42 7.50 1.98
N VAL A 149 3.74 8.46 2.59
CA VAL A 149 3.07 9.54 1.88
C VAL A 149 4.08 10.46 1.20
N SER A 150 5.16 10.82 1.89
CA SER A 150 6.23 11.67 1.36
C SER A 150 6.87 11.08 0.09
N ILE A 151 7.20 9.78 0.09
CA ILE A 151 7.76 9.11 -1.10
C ILE A 151 6.80 9.23 -2.29
N ARG A 152 5.52 9.01 -2.06
CA ARG A 152 4.50 9.10 -3.09
C ARG A 152 4.35 10.52 -3.65
N GLU A 153 4.21 11.52 -2.76
CA GLU A 153 4.03 12.93 -3.16
C GLU A 153 5.28 13.50 -3.84
N ASN A 154 6.48 13.14 -3.36
CA ASN A 154 7.74 13.57 -3.97
C ASN A 154 7.90 13.05 -5.41
N MET A 155 7.39 11.87 -5.72
CA MET A 155 7.40 11.36 -7.10
C MET A 155 6.55 12.21 -8.03
N ASP A 156 5.36 12.58 -7.60
CA ASP A 156 4.45 13.40 -8.41
C ASP A 156 5.06 14.78 -8.65
N CYS A 157 5.67 15.37 -7.63
CA CYS A 157 6.39 16.64 -7.75
C CYS A 157 7.58 16.52 -8.71
N ALA A 158 8.39 15.47 -8.59
CA ALA A 158 9.53 15.25 -9.47
C ALA A 158 9.11 15.08 -10.95
N ALA A 159 7.99 14.38 -11.19
CA ALA A 159 7.42 14.21 -12.53
C ALA A 159 6.93 15.53 -13.14
N LEU A 160 6.50 16.48 -12.31
CA LEU A 160 6.04 17.81 -12.70
C LEU A 160 7.16 18.85 -12.72
N GLY A 161 8.41 18.48 -12.39
CA GLY A 161 9.54 19.41 -12.28
C GLY A 161 9.42 20.40 -11.13
N ILE A 162 8.62 20.07 -10.11
CA ILE A 162 8.43 20.91 -8.91
C ILE A 162 9.48 20.51 -7.87
N GLU A 163 10.21 21.48 -7.32
CA GLU A 163 11.08 21.24 -6.17
C GLU A 163 10.25 20.74 -4.98
N THR A 164 10.68 19.60 -4.41
CA THR A 164 10.00 19.04 -3.25
C THR A 164 10.59 19.57 -1.97
N HIS A 165 9.75 20.09 -1.10
CA HIS A 165 10.13 20.51 0.26
C HIS A 165 9.73 19.46 1.31
N ILE A 166 9.25 18.29 0.87
CA ILE A 166 8.90 17.17 1.74
C ILE A 166 10.13 16.28 1.85
N THR A 167 10.85 16.43 2.93
CA THR A 167 12.05 15.64 3.28
C THR A 167 11.71 14.63 4.35
#